data_e41d365ee499340e1724d4a795168002
#
_entry.id   e41d365ee499340e1724d4a795168002
#
_cell.length_a   1.000
_cell.length_b   1.000
_cell.length_c   1.000
_cell.angle_alpha   90.00
_cell.angle_beta   90.00
_cell.angle_gamma   90.00
#
_symmetry.space_group_name_H-M   'P 1'
#
loop_
_entity.id
_entity.type
_entity.pdbx_description
1 polymer ?
#
loop_
_entity_poly.entity_id
_entity_poly.type
_entity_poly.pdbx_seq_one_letter_code
_entity_poly.pdbx_strand_id
1 'polypeptide(L)' 'MDTFLELLGLIAFVVLVIAAAAAVTAAVVRLSPTPTKKSG' A
#
# COMPACT_ATOMS: atom_id res chain seq x y z
N MET A 1 -22.03 -17.24 13.16
CA MET A 1 -20.94 -16.90 12.34
C MET A 1 -21.38 -16.16 11.16
N ASP A 2 -20.85 -15.01 10.97
CA ASP A 2 -21.21 -14.16 9.87
C ASP A 2 -20.15 -14.21 8.82
N THR A 3 -20.39 -14.94 7.78
CA THR A 3 -19.47 -14.97 6.66
C THR A 3 -19.27 -13.57 6.11
N PHE A 4 -20.32 -12.77 6.14
CA PHE A 4 -20.22 -11.42 5.64
C PHE A 4 -19.22 -10.60 6.44
N LEU A 5 -19.29 -10.72 7.76
CA LEU A 5 -18.36 -10.00 8.61
C LEU A 5 -16.93 -10.48 8.42
N GLU A 6 -16.77 -11.77 8.27
CA GLU A 6 -15.45 -12.32 8.04
C GLU A 6 -14.87 -11.82 6.72
N LEU A 7 -15.72 -11.79 5.71
CA LEU A 7 -15.28 -11.32 4.42
C LEU A 7 -14.89 -9.85 4.49
N LEU A 8 -15.68 -9.07 5.18
CA LEU A 8 -15.39 -7.65 5.35
C LEU A 8 -14.06 -7.45 6.04
N GLY A 9 -13.81 -8.22 7.07
CA GLY A 9 -12.55 -8.13 7.78
C GLY A 9 -11.37 -8.45 6.90
N LEU A 10 -11.51 -9.47 6.08
CA LEU A 10 -10.45 -9.86 5.19
C LEU A 10 -10.16 -8.78 4.16
N ILE A 11 -11.21 -8.26 3.56
CA ILE A 11 -11.05 -7.20 2.57
C ILE A 11 -10.42 -5.98 3.20
N ALA A 12 -10.87 -5.61 4.40
CA ALA A 12 -10.31 -4.46 5.08
C ALA A 12 -8.83 -4.65 5.35
N PHE A 13 -8.45 -5.85 5.75
CA PHE A 13 -7.06 -6.13 6.03
C PHE A 13 -6.21 -6.01 4.77
N VAL A 14 -6.68 -6.58 3.68
CA VAL A 14 -5.95 -6.52 2.42
C VAL A 14 -5.81 -5.08 1.95
N VAL A 15 -6.88 -4.32 2.03
CA VAL A 15 -6.84 -2.92 1.61
C VAL A 15 -5.86 -2.16 2.49
N LEU A 16 -5.85 -2.43 3.78
CA LEU A 16 -4.95 -1.76 4.69
C LEU A 16 -3.49 -2.05 4.33
N VAL A 17 -3.20 -3.30 4.03
CA VAL A 17 -1.84 -3.68 3.68
C VAL A 17 -1.40 -2.98 2.40
N ILE A 18 -2.27 -2.97 1.41
CA ILE A 18 -1.95 -2.33 0.14
C ILE A 18 -1.76 -0.84 0.34
N ALA A 19 -2.61 -0.22 1.14
CA ALA A 19 -2.50 1.20 1.40
C ALA A 19 -1.19 1.52 2.12
N ALA A 20 -0.81 0.69 3.07
CA ALA A 20 0.42 0.91 3.79
C ALA A 20 1.62 0.80 2.86
N ALA A 21 1.60 -0.20 1.99
CA ALA A 21 2.69 -0.37 1.05
C ALA A 21 2.79 0.83 0.11
N ALA A 22 1.65 1.30 -0.35
CA ALA A 22 1.64 2.45 -1.24
C ALA A 22 2.15 3.69 -0.52
N ALA A 23 1.79 3.85 0.74
CA ALA A 23 2.24 5.01 1.50
C ALA A 23 3.76 4.97 1.68
N VAL A 24 4.29 3.79 1.97
CA VAL A 24 5.73 3.66 2.14
C VAL A 24 6.45 4.01 0.85
N THR A 25 5.94 3.49 -0.26
CA THR A 25 6.55 3.77 -1.56
C THR A 25 6.52 5.26 -1.86
N ALA A 26 5.39 5.88 -1.60
CA ALA A 26 5.27 7.31 -1.86
C ALA A 26 6.22 8.11 -0.97
N ALA A 27 6.37 7.70 0.28
CA ALA A 27 7.25 8.39 1.19
C ALA A 27 8.69 8.27 0.72
N VAL A 28 9.08 7.10 0.28
CA VAL A 28 10.45 6.89 -0.19
C VAL A 28 10.71 7.77 -1.40
N VAL A 29 9.76 7.83 -2.31
CA VAL A 29 9.93 8.64 -3.52
C VAL A 29 10.06 10.10 -3.15
N ARG A 30 9.29 10.56 -2.18
CA ARG A 30 9.36 11.95 -1.79
C ARG A 30 10.65 12.28 -1.08
N LEU A 31 11.11 11.38 -0.24
CA LEU A 31 12.33 11.62 0.49
C LEU A 31 13.55 11.48 -0.39
N SER A 32 13.42 10.76 -1.48
CA SER A 32 14.52 10.61 -2.39
C SER A 32 14.21 11.29 -3.69
N PRO A 33 14.38 12.54 -3.75
CA PRO A 33 14.06 13.28 -4.96
C PRO A 33 15.05 13.00 -6.05
N THR A 34 15.86 12.11 -5.97
CA THR A 34 16.82 11.84 -6.98
C THR A 34 16.19 11.31 -8.18
N PRO A 35 16.28 11.88 -9.21
CA PRO A 35 15.62 11.48 -10.35
C PRO A 35 16.46 10.51 -11.03
N THR A 36 17.19 10.21 -11.03
CA THR A 36 17.86 9.28 -11.70
C THR A 36 17.36 8.87 -12.90
N LYS A 37 17.33 8.94 -13.37
CA LYS A 37 17.03 8.50 -14.25
C LYS A 37 17.30 7.68 -14.88
N LYS A 38 17.48 7.27 -15.21
CA LYS A 38 17.74 6.59 -15.76
C LYS A 38 17.51 5.84 -16.31
N SER A 39 17.29 5.76 -16.47
CA SER A 39 17.04 5.04 -16.82
C SER A 39 17.15 4.47 -17.61
N GLY A 40 17.04 4.37 -17.77
CA GLY A 40 17.24 3.68 -18.34
C GLY A 40 17.37 3.54 -19.18
#